data_2b2700ec8be6bfe0b80f9c33c4234386
#
_entry.id   2b2700ec8be6bfe0b80f9c33c4234386
#
_cell.length_a   1.000
_cell.length_b   1.000
_cell.length_c   1.000
_cell.angle_alpha   90.00
_cell.angle_beta   90.00
_cell.angle_gamma   90.00
#
_symmetry.space_group_name_H-M   'P 1'
#
loop_
_entity.id
_entity.type
_entity.pdbx_description
1 polymer ?
#
loop_
_entity_poly.entity_id
_entity_poly.type
_entity_poly.pdbx_seq_one_letter_code
_entity_poly.pdbx_strand_id
1 'polypeptide(L)'
;LKNLNTLSLLIHLCLLSGFSGLQAQDLAQIGKEKPLRISGSMNIQGGPYVYLGDGEPRNEPFWWQATGSPVISIYGWQLPFSFSYGSRNRSFNQPFNRFGVSPYYKWLTLHFGYRSIRMNPFVMSGLQFLGTGIEMNPRGFRFAAFYGRFAKPVAQDTLSSITPTPTFKRMGYGAKIGVGNRRSYVDLTLVKVADDTTSIPLISNSSNVKPQDNLALGLGGRIAFGRRVNLQFDVAGSLLNRDLRLPAIDTISAIKPIEKLFVPHWGFQLLTAGQASIQYSHKRIGMKVQVRRIDPDYRSLAAYYQQTDMQSVTFEPTLRLMKNKIRLSGSIGRQQDNLYKRKSYTSVRTIGSGNFSWSPSKDYNLTISYSNYGVAQQAGLLALNDTFRVAQNNQSIGFGQQISRTNKRRTFTFSMNATFQQLQDLNPYGTYASGENKVWFLNLNGNNIRMKDNLSIQGGMNISQNQFLTGSYLLLGPTVGISKPLIKDKLQAAGTLSYNKGFQAGISSGSTMNFYSSFNYQVSKTHQFNLTFNILHNSTPFINTGTFTEIRILAGYILVFQQK
;
A
#
# COMPACT_ATOMS: atom_id res chain seq x y z
N LEU A 1 -6.28 22.36 -43.09
CA LEU A 1 -7.21 23.26 -42.37
C LEU A 1 -8.69 22.85 -42.49
N LYS A 2 -9.14 22.19 -43.57
CA LYS A 2 -10.54 21.72 -43.74
C LYS A 2 -10.90 20.56 -42.78
N ASN A 3 -9.96 19.71 -42.39
CA ASN A 3 -10.23 18.54 -41.50
C ASN A 3 -10.29 18.91 -40.03
N LEU A 4 -9.76 20.08 -39.60
CA LEU A 4 -9.89 20.54 -38.21
C LEU A 4 -11.32 21.05 -37.91
N ASN A 5 -11.98 21.66 -38.90
CA ASN A 5 -13.33 22.17 -38.70
C ASN A 5 -14.38 21.04 -38.61
N THR A 6 -14.18 19.93 -39.31
CA THR A 6 -15.06 18.75 -39.20
C THR A 6 -14.88 18.02 -37.85
N LEU A 7 -13.68 17.95 -37.32
CA LEU A 7 -13.43 17.37 -35.99
C LEU A 7 -14.02 18.23 -34.87
N SER A 8 -13.90 19.57 -34.99
CA SER A 8 -14.52 20.54 -34.09
C SER A 8 -16.05 20.45 -34.13
N LEU A 9 -16.63 20.30 -35.31
CA LEU A 9 -18.08 20.16 -35.48
C LEU A 9 -18.60 18.84 -34.87
N LEU A 10 -17.86 17.73 -35.05
CA LEU A 10 -18.20 16.45 -34.45
C LEU A 10 -18.11 16.48 -32.91
N ILE A 11 -17.10 17.15 -32.36
CA ILE A 11 -16.96 17.34 -30.91
C ILE A 11 -18.10 18.18 -30.36
N HIS A 12 -18.50 19.27 -31.06
CA HIS A 12 -19.64 20.08 -30.65
C HIS A 12 -20.98 19.34 -30.81
N LEU A 13 -21.15 18.51 -31.83
CA LEU A 13 -22.35 17.68 -32.01
C LEU A 13 -22.46 16.59 -30.94
N CYS A 14 -21.34 15.96 -30.54
CA CYS A 14 -21.31 15.00 -29.44
C CYS A 14 -21.55 15.66 -28.08
N LEU A 15 -21.09 16.90 -27.86
CA LEU A 15 -21.38 17.67 -26.67
C LEU A 15 -22.85 18.09 -26.59
N LEU A 16 -23.47 18.46 -27.69
CA LEU A 16 -24.88 18.86 -27.74
C LEU A 16 -25.87 17.68 -27.65
N SER A 17 -25.53 16.51 -28.18
CA SER A 17 -26.37 15.31 -28.05
C SER A 17 -26.31 14.64 -26.69
N GLY A 18 -25.27 14.91 -25.89
CA GLY A 18 -25.15 14.41 -24.53
C GLY A 18 -25.99 15.16 -23.50
N PHE A 19 -26.49 16.35 -23.81
CA PHE A 19 -27.22 17.19 -22.84
C PHE A 19 -28.74 16.97 -22.79
N SER A 20 -29.32 16.27 -23.71
CA SER A 20 -30.78 16.02 -23.73
C SER A 20 -31.29 15.00 -22.69
N GLY A 21 -30.41 14.46 -21.83
CA GLY A 21 -30.74 13.57 -20.71
C GLY A 21 -30.45 14.12 -19.32
N LEU A 22 -30.09 15.39 -19.18
CA LEU A 22 -30.00 16.06 -17.88
C LEU A 22 -31.40 16.25 -17.31
N GLN A 23 -31.93 15.20 -16.67
CA GLN A 23 -33.11 15.41 -15.83
C GLN A 23 -32.72 16.45 -14.79
N ALA A 24 -33.48 17.56 -14.81
CA ALA A 24 -33.43 18.63 -13.82
C ALA A 24 -33.36 18.04 -12.43
N GLN A 25 -32.55 18.67 -11.58
CA GLN A 25 -32.42 18.36 -10.17
C GLN A 25 -33.80 18.05 -9.60
N ASP A 26 -33.93 16.91 -8.92
CA ASP A 26 -35.14 16.58 -8.21
C ASP A 26 -35.25 17.52 -7.00
N LEU A 27 -35.74 18.73 -7.25
CA LEU A 27 -35.99 19.77 -6.26
C LEU A 27 -36.97 19.32 -5.17
N ALA A 28 -37.72 18.23 -5.44
CA ALA A 28 -38.64 17.63 -4.49
C ALA A 28 -37.95 16.96 -3.29
N GLN A 29 -36.66 16.69 -3.35
CA GLN A 29 -35.89 16.14 -2.23
C GLN A 29 -35.22 17.20 -1.35
N ILE A 30 -35.05 18.43 -1.80
CA ILE A 30 -34.41 19.51 -1.03
C ILE A 30 -35.20 19.81 0.27
N GLY A 31 -36.50 19.62 0.31
CA GLY A 31 -37.31 19.80 1.52
C GLY A 31 -37.35 18.59 2.47
N LYS A 32 -36.87 17.43 2.07
CA LYS A 32 -36.91 16.18 2.87
C LYS A 32 -35.60 15.86 3.57
N GLU A 33 -34.47 16.37 3.10
CA GLU A 33 -33.17 16.16 3.73
C GLU A 33 -32.82 17.28 4.69
N LYS A 34 -32.22 16.92 5.85
CA LYS A 34 -31.69 17.92 6.77
C LYS A 34 -30.69 18.81 6.05
N PRO A 35 -30.77 20.14 6.15
CA PRO A 35 -29.93 21.06 5.37
C PRO A 35 -28.42 20.92 5.68
N LEU A 36 -28.10 20.54 6.93
CA LEU A 36 -26.72 20.35 7.36
C LEU A 36 -26.60 19.08 8.22
N ARG A 37 -25.65 18.23 7.89
CA ARG A 37 -25.28 17.05 8.70
C ARG A 37 -23.77 16.97 8.80
N ILE A 38 -23.26 16.65 9.98
CA ILE A 38 -21.84 16.45 10.21
C ILE A 38 -21.64 15.04 10.78
N SER A 39 -20.73 14.27 10.19
CA SER A 39 -20.32 12.92 10.61
C SER A 39 -18.81 12.76 10.52
N GLY A 40 -18.27 11.65 11.05
CA GLY A 40 -16.85 11.39 11.03
C GLY A 40 -16.18 11.63 12.37
N SER A 41 -14.87 11.82 12.38
CA SER A 41 -14.12 12.00 13.62
C SER A 41 -12.92 12.93 13.47
N MET A 42 -12.51 13.50 14.59
CA MET A 42 -11.24 14.21 14.76
C MET A 42 -10.50 13.61 15.95
N ASN A 43 -9.20 13.46 15.84
CA ASN A 43 -8.33 12.94 16.89
C ASN A 43 -7.14 13.89 17.06
N ILE A 44 -6.87 14.28 18.29
CA ILE A 44 -5.66 14.99 18.68
C ILE A 44 -4.97 14.13 19.73
N GLN A 45 -3.71 13.81 19.50
CA GLN A 45 -2.91 13.02 20.42
C GLN A 45 -1.50 13.55 20.49
N GLY A 46 -0.85 13.33 21.62
CA GLY A 46 0.54 13.69 21.81
C GLY A 46 1.04 13.28 23.16
N GLY A 47 2.33 13.42 23.38
CA GLY A 47 2.91 13.11 24.66
C GLY A 47 4.43 13.04 24.67
N PRO A 48 5.00 12.90 25.87
CA PRO A 48 6.42 12.82 26.07
C PRO A 48 6.98 11.44 25.70
N TYR A 49 8.25 11.48 25.32
CA TYR A 49 9.12 10.34 25.14
C TYR A 49 10.37 10.54 25.98
N VAL A 50 10.70 9.58 26.81
CA VAL A 50 11.88 9.57 27.67
C VAL A 50 12.74 8.37 27.30
N TYR A 51 14.02 8.61 27.12
CA TYR A 51 15.03 7.58 26.87
C TYR A 51 16.04 7.59 28.02
N LEU A 52 16.27 6.43 28.63
CA LEU A 52 17.19 6.20 29.71
C LEU A 52 18.13 5.07 29.32
N GLY A 53 19.42 5.31 29.26
CA GLY A 53 20.42 4.29 28.94
C GLY A 53 21.50 4.79 27.99
N ASP A 54 22.30 3.85 27.51
CA ASP A 54 23.41 4.12 26.59
C ASP A 54 22.91 4.38 25.17
N GLY A 55 23.48 5.38 24.51
CA GLY A 55 23.16 5.74 23.13
C GLY A 55 22.25 6.98 23.00
N GLU A 56 21.87 7.28 21.75
CA GLU A 56 21.04 8.45 21.46
C GLU A 56 19.54 8.12 21.45
N PRO A 57 18.69 9.07 21.89
CA PRO A 57 17.25 8.93 21.82
C PRO A 57 16.76 8.69 20.37
N ARG A 58 15.88 7.71 20.18
CA ARG A 58 15.35 7.35 18.85
C ARG A 58 14.22 8.25 18.38
N ASN A 59 13.66 9.04 19.29
CA ASN A 59 12.53 9.93 19.01
C ASN A 59 12.73 11.29 19.68
N GLU A 60 12.01 12.30 19.18
CA GLU A 60 11.93 13.61 19.81
C GLU A 60 11.31 13.51 21.23
N PRO A 61 11.74 14.36 22.19
CA PRO A 61 11.24 14.30 23.56
C PRO A 61 9.73 14.49 23.72
N PHE A 62 9.12 15.20 22.77
CA PHE A 62 7.69 15.42 22.71
C PHE A 62 7.20 15.43 21.26
N TRP A 63 6.07 14.79 21.02
CA TRP A 63 5.42 14.87 19.72
C TRP A 63 3.91 14.99 19.88
N TRP A 64 3.28 15.55 18.87
CA TRP A 64 1.83 15.63 18.79
C TRP A 64 1.36 15.43 17.35
N GLN A 65 0.12 15.00 17.22
CA GLN A 65 -0.54 14.83 15.93
C GLN A 65 -2.03 15.11 16.06
N ALA A 66 -2.58 15.86 15.10
CA ALA A 66 -3.99 16.07 14.91
C ALA A 66 -4.41 15.47 13.57
N THR A 67 -5.36 14.57 13.58
CA THR A 67 -5.92 13.94 12.38
C THR A 67 -7.42 14.03 12.37
N GLY A 68 -8.04 14.05 11.20
CA GLY A 68 -9.49 14.06 11.12
C GLY A 68 -10.01 13.70 9.73
N SER A 69 -11.20 13.14 9.74
CA SER A 69 -11.97 12.79 8.55
C SER A 69 -13.45 13.20 8.70
N PRO A 70 -13.75 14.46 9.01
CA PRO A 70 -15.13 14.92 9.08
C PRO A 70 -15.76 14.94 7.69
N VAL A 71 -17.02 14.57 7.61
CA VAL A 71 -17.85 14.65 6.41
C VAL A 71 -19.00 15.62 6.71
N ILE A 72 -19.02 16.72 5.99
CA ILE A 72 -20.11 17.70 6.04
C ILE A 72 -21.05 17.41 4.87
N SER A 73 -22.33 17.20 5.15
CA SER A 73 -23.37 17.01 4.15
C SER A 73 -24.26 18.25 4.09
N ILE A 74 -24.35 18.88 2.91
CA ILE A 74 -25.14 20.10 2.69
C ILE A 74 -26.04 19.84 1.50
N TYR A 75 -27.37 19.79 1.72
CA TYR A 75 -28.37 19.57 0.66
C TYR A 75 -28.02 18.41 -0.30
N GLY A 76 -27.55 17.27 0.26
CA GLY A 76 -27.17 16.09 -0.53
C GLY A 76 -25.73 16.09 -1.07
N TRP A 77 -25.03 17.21 -1.10
CA TRP A 77 -23.59 17.25 -1.29
C TRP A 77 -22.87 16.66 -0.09
N GLN A 78 -21.94 15.76 -0.33
CA GLN A 78 -21.06 15.21 0.70
C GLN A 78 -19.68 15.83 0.54
N LEU A 79 -19.16 16.44 1.59
CA LEU A 79 -17.85 17.08 1.64
C LEU A 79 -16.96 16.32 2.63
N PRO A 80 -16.33 15.21 2.22
CA PRO A 80 -15.38 14.49 3.06
C PRO A 80 -14.06 15.25 3.11
N PHE A 81 -13.74 15.77 4.28
CA PHE A 81 -12.44 16.34 4.59
C PHE A 81 -11.49 15.25 5.08
N SER A 82 -10.21 15.47 4.89
CA SER A 82 -9.16 14.72 5.59
C SER A 82 -8.01 15.65 5.89
N PHE A 83 -7.47 15.58 7.09
CA PHE A 83 -6.28 16.31 7.45
C PHE A 83 -5.41 15.49 8.42
N SER A 84 -4.12 15.76 8.39
CA SER A 84 -3.14 15.24 9.31
C SER A 84 -2.10 16.34 9.51
N TYR A 85 -1.92 16.76 10.75
CA TYR A 85 -0.93 17.74 11.18
C TYR A 85 -0.18 17.21 12.39
N GLY A 86 1.11 17.51 12.50
CA GLY A 86 1.90 17.09 13.65
C GLY A 86 3.27 17.73 13.69
N SER A 87 3.95 17.55 14.82
CA SER A 87 5.31 18.05 15.04
C SER A 87 6.34 17.43 14.10
N ARG A 88 6.12 16.20 13.63
CA ARG A 88 7.03 15.46 12.74
C ARG A 88 6.88 15.89 11.29
N ASN A 89 7.09 17.17 11.01
CA ASN A 89 7.04 17.70 9.64
C ASN A 89 8.45 17.85 9.07
N ARG A 90 9.11 16.73 8.76
CA ARG A 90 10.44 16.76 8.12
C ARG A 90 10.33 17.16 6.65
N SER A 91 11.41 17.74 6.11
CA SER A 91 11.50 18.19 4.71
C SER A 91 11.61 16.99 3.74
N PHE A 92 10.52 16.26 3.55
CA PHE A 92 10.42 15.27 2.49
C PHE A 92 9.76 15.85 1.25
N ASN A 93 9.97 15.20 0.12
CA ASN A 93 9.33 15.54 -1.16
C ASN A 93 7.79 15.51 -1.09
N GLN A 94 7.23 14.70 -0.16
CA GLN A 94 5.83 14.74 0.24
C GLN A 94 5.75 15.01 1.75
N PRO A 95 5.13 16.12 2.19
CA PRO A 95 5.04 16.45 3.61
C PRO A 95 4.11 15.49 4.36
N PHE A 96 4.35 15.30 5.66
CA PHE A 96 3.43 14.55 6.54
C PHE A 96 2.17 15.35 6.83
N ASN A 97 2.29 16.69 6.94
CA ASN A 97 1.16 17.57 7.13
C ASN A 97 0.38 17.73 5.83
N ARG A 98 -0.84 17.22 5.82
CA ARG A 98 -1.68 17.15 4.63
C ARG A 98 -3.11 17.52 4.96
N PHE A 99 -3.77 18.12 4.00
CA PHE A 99 -5.19 18.40 4.06
C PHE A 99 -5.83 18.20 2.69
N GLY A 100 -7.11 17.94 2.65
CA GLY A 100 -7.84 17.89 1.40
C GLY A 100 -9.32 17.62 1.61
N VAL A 101 -10.10 17.97 0.62
CA VAL A 101 -11.55 17.74 0.56
C VAL A 101 -11.93 17.16 -0.80
N SER A 102 -12.90 16.24 -0.81
CA SER A 102 -13.41 15.66 -2.05
C SER A 102 -14.93 15.77 -2.11
N PRO A 103 -15.50 16.97 -2.35
CA PRO A 103 -16.93 17.14 -2.52
C PRO A 103 -17.48 16.21 -3.58
N TYR A 104 -18.56 15.49 -3.27
CA TYR A 104 -19.22 14.66 -4.27
C TYR A 104 -20.75 14.76 -4.19
N TYR A 105 -21.35 14.67 -5.37
CA TYR A 105 -22.79 14.61 -5.54
C TYR A 105 -23.13 13.69 -6.71
N LYS A 106 -23.87 12.61 -6.41
CA LYS A 106 -24.27 11.60 -7.42
C LYS A 106 -23.07 11.06 -8.24
N TRP A 107 -22.92 11.49 -9.48
CA TRP A 107 -21.90 11.05 -10.42
C TRP A 107 -20.69 11.99 -10.53
N LEU A 108 -20.72 13.13 -9.85
CA LEU A 108 -19.66 14.15 -9.84
C LEU A 108 -18.89 14.10 -8.54
N THR A 109 -17.55 14.07 -8.62
CA THR A 109 -16.63 14.25 -7.50
C THR A 109 -15.60 15.30 -7.87
N LEU A 110 -15.41 16.27 -7.00
CA LEU A 110 -14.34 17.26 -7.08
C LEU A 110 -13.25 16.92 -6.07
N HIS A 111 -12.01 17.32 -6.34
CA HIS A 111 -10.88 17.06 -5.47
C HIS A 111 -10.10 18.35 -5.25
N PHE A 112 -9.77 18.68 -3.99
CA PHE A 112 -8.97 19.84 -3.61
C PHE A 112 -7.99 19.45 -2.51
N GLY A 113 -6.75 19.97 -2.60
CA GLY A 113 -5.68 19.69 -1.65
C GLY A 113 -4.89 18.43 -1.97
N TYR A 114 -4.39 17.71 -0.96
CA TYR A 114 -3.67 16.45 -1.14
C TYR A 114 -4.64 15.32 -1.43
N ARG A 115 -4.71 14.91 -2.69
CA ARG A 115 -5.61 13.86 -3.19
C ARG A 115 -4.89 12.91 -4.14
N SER A 116 -5.50 11.74 -4.33
CA SER A 116 -5.09 10.80 -5.37
C SER A 116 -6.28 10.45 -6.24
N ILE A 117 -6.07 10.43 -7.55
CA ILE A 117 -7.03 9.95 -8.52
C ILE A 117 -6.43 8.71 -9.18
N ARG A 118 -7.22 7.66 -9.30
CA ARG A 118 -6.79 6.44 -9.97
C ARG A 118 -7.32 6.43 -11.40
N MET A 119 -6.42 6.37 -12.35
CA MET A 119 -6.77 6.29 -13.77
C MET A 119 -6.38 4.93 -14.35
N ASN A 120 -5.18 4.79 -14.86
CA ASN A 120 -4.61 3.53 -15.33
C ASN A 120 -3.48 3.12 -14.37
N PRO A 121 -3.33 1.84 -13.98
CA PRO A 121 -2.36 1.40 -12.98
C PRO A 121 -0.89 1.67 -13.37
N PHE A 122 -0.60 1.78 -14.67
CA PHE A 122 0.73 2.07 -15.17
C PHE A 122 0.98 3.56 -15.43
N VAL A 123 -0.06 4.36 -15.61
CA VAL A 123 0.05 5.79 -15.93
C VAL A 123 -0.07 6.66 -14.68
N MET A 124 -1.15 6.49 -13.92
CA MET A 124 -1.40 7.23 -12.69
C MET A 124 -2.10 6.34 -11.67
N SER A 125 -1.38 5.99 -10.62
CA SER A 125 -1.88 5.11 -9.55
C SER A 125 -1.12 5.29 -8.26
N GLY A 126 -1.84 5.52 -7.18
CA GLY A 126 -1.33 5.46 -5.80
C GLY A 126 -0.60 6.72 -5.32
N LEU A 127 -0.04 7.55 -6.19
CA LEU A 127 0.59 8.80 -5.78
C LEU A 127 -0.45 9.86 -5.42
N GLN A 128 -0.12 10.66 -4.43
CA GLN A 128 -0.89 11.85 -4.06
C GLN A 128 -0.28 13.09 -4.73
N PHE A 129 -1.13 14.03 -5.09
CA PHE A 129 -0.74 15.36 -5.55
C PHE A 129 -1.44 16.44 -4.74
N LEU A 130 -0.81 17.60 -4.60
CA LEU A 130 -1.44 18.80 -4.05
C LEU A 130 -1.99 19.62 -5.21
N GLY A 131 -3.31 19.70 -5.32
CA GLY A 131 -3.93 20.39 -6.44
C GLY A 131 -5.43 20.25 -6.48
N THR A 132 -5.96 20.24 -7.69
CA THR A 132 -7.37 20.11 -7.99
C THR A 132 -7.64 18.95 -8.94
N GLY A 133 -8.82 18.39 -8.86
CA GLY A 133 -9.24 17.33 -9.78
C GLY A 133 -10.76 17.20 -9.85
N ILE A 134 -11.20 16.49 -10.88
CA ILE A 134 -12.61 16.22 -11.13
C ILE A 134 -12.77 14.78 -11.62
N GLU A 135 -13.77 14.09 -11.12
CA GLU A 135 -14.22 12.81 -11.64
C GLU A 135 -15.72 12.88 -11.95
N MET A 136 -16.11 12.47 -13.16
CA MET A 136 -17.48 12.41 -13.61
C MET A 136 -17.80 11.02 -14.15
N ASN A 137 -18.81 10.37 -13.58
CA ASN A 137 -19.24 9.04 -13.98
C ASN A 137 -20.77 8.99 -14.18
N PRO A 138 -21.35 9.81 -15.09
CA PRO A 138 -22.75 9.67 -15.46
C PRO A 138 -22.96 8.35 -16.22
N ARG A 139 -24.21 8.03 -16.57
CA ARG A 139 -24.49 6.79 -17.31
C ARG A 139 -23.77 6.79 -18.67
N GLY A 140 -22.92 5.78 -18.90
CA GLY A 140 -22.26 5.54 -20.19
C GLY A 140 -21.02 6.41 -20.47
N PHE A 141 -20.75 7.44 -19.69
CA PHE A 141 -19.59 8.30 -19.85
C PHE A 141 -18.73 8.30 -18.59
N ARG A 142 -17.42 8.35 -18.76
CA ARG A 142 -16.43 8.33 -17.69
C ARG A 142 -15.36 9.38 -17.99
N PHE A 143 -15.17 10.29 -17.07
CA PHE A 143 -14.19 11.35 -17.20
C PHE A 143 -13.49 11.59 -15.89
N ALA A 144 -12.19 11.84 -15.94
CA ALA A 144 -11.44 12.38 -14.80
C ALA A 144 -10.35 13.31 -15.31
N ALA A 145 -10.09 14.38 -14.60
CA ALA A 145 -8.96 15.28 -14.90
C ALA A 145 -8.36 15.80 -13.60
N PHE A 146 -7.09 16.18 -13.65
CA PHE A 146 -6.41 16.77 -12.51
C PHE A 146 -5.31 17.73 -12.96
N TYR A 147 -4.95 18.63 -12.04
CA TYR A 147 -3.76 19.48 -12.09
C TYR A 147 -3.18 19.62 -10.69
N GLY A 148 -1.87 19.41 -10.51
CA GLY A 148 -1.28 19.54 -9.19
C GLY A 148 0.21 19.20 -9.10
N ARG A 149 0.73 19.41 -7.90
CA ARG A 149 2.12 19.18 -7.54
C ARG A 149 2.30 17.80 -6.92
N PHE A 150 3.15 16.97 -7.51
CA PHE A 150 3.50 15.63 -7.02
C PHE A 150 4.66 15.63 -6.03
N ALA A 151 5.61 16.57 -6.17
CA ALA A 151 6.73 16.68 -5.26
C ALA A 151 6.99 18.15 -4.90
N LYS A 152 7.27 18.40 -3.62
CA LYS A 152 7.75 19.68 -3.11
C LYS A 152 9.26 19.81 -3.44
N PRO A 153 9.77 21.02 -3.80
CA PRO A 153 11.20 21.23 -3.92
C PRO A 153 11.89 21.04 -2.56
N VAL A 154 12.99 20.31 -2.56
CA VAL A 154 13.87 20.10 -1.42
C VAL A 154 15.28 20.40 -1.87
N ALA A 155 15.88 21.46 -1.33
CA ALA A 155 17.27 21.82 -1.62
C ALA A 155 18.23 20.82 -0.97
N GLN A 156 19.46 20.75 -1.49
CA GLN A 156 20.53 19.98 -0.86
C GLN A 156 20.96 20.69 0.42
N ASP A 157 20.87 20.00 1.55
CA ASP A 157 21.40 20.47 2.82
C ASP A 157 22.71 19.75 3.08
N THR A 158 23.82 20.49 3.06
CA THR A 158 25.17 19.96 3.29
C THR A 158 25.62 20.06 4.75
N LEU A 159 24.82 20.75 5.59
CA LEU A 159 25.17 21.02 6.98
C LEU A 159 24.49 20.07 7.98
N SER A 160 23.42 19.38 7.56
CA SER A 160 22.69 18.46 8.41
C SER A 160 23.30 17.05 8.37
N SER A 161 23.41 16.40 9.51
CA SER A 161 23.81 14.99 9.64
C SER A 161 22.83 14.03 8.94
N ILE A 162 21.58 14.47 8.72
CA ILE A 162 20.56 13.77 7.93
C ILE A 162 20.26 14.61 6.70
N THR A 163 21.03 14.41 5.64
CA THR A 163 20.83 15.12 4.37
C THR A 163 19.59 14.58 3.65
N PRO A 164 18.51 15.35 3.51
CA PRO A 164 17.38 14.94 2.69
C PRO A 164 17.82 14.83 1.23
N THR A 165 17.36 13.82 0.53
CA THR A 165 17.61 13.69 -0.91
C THR A 165 17.02 14.90 -1.64
N PRO A 166 17.83 15.68 -2.38
CA PRO A 166 17.36 16.83 -3.14
C PRO A 166 16.25 16.41 -4.11
N THR A 167 15.25 17.25 -4.27
CA THR A 167 14.10 16.93 -5.14
C THR A 167 13.64 18.20 -5.85
N PHE A 168 13.47 18.15 -7.16
CA PHE A 168 12.86 19.22 -7.93
C PHE A 168 11.34 19.31 -7.63
N LYS A 169 10.79 20.52 -7.77
CA LYS A 169 9.35 20.71 -7.78
C LYS A 169 8.77 19.97 -8.98
N ARG A 170 7.85 19.03 -8.73
CA ARG A 170 7.23 18.20 -9.77
C ARG A 170 5.78 18.59 -9.94
N MET A 171 5.43 19.08 -11.13
CA MET A 171 4.06 19.42 -11.51
C MET A 171 3.52 18.42 -12.51
N GLY A 172 2.21 18.20 -12.47
CA GLY A 172 1.56 17.32 -13.46
C GLY A 172 0.10 17.63 -13.67
N TYR A 173 -0.37 17.24 -14.84
CA TYR A 173 -1.78 17.28 -15.24
C TYR A 173 -2.12 16.10 -16.11
N GLY A 174 -3.38 15.78 -16.17
CA GLY A 174 -3.83 14.69 -17.02
C GLY A 174 -5.33 14.55 -17.06
N ALA A 175 -5.77 13.74 -18.01
CA ALA A 175 -7.17 13.43 -18.17
C ALA A 175 -7.36 11.95 -18.53
N LYS A 176 -8.52 11.44 -18.14
CA LYS A 176 -9.07 10.14 -18.54
C LYS A 176 -10.43 10.36 -19.16
N ILE A 177 -10.66 9.77 -20.32
CA ILE A 177 -11.95 9.75 -21.00
C ILE A 177 -12.30 8.29 -21.27
N GLY A 178 -13.53 7.91 -21.00
CA GLY A 178 -13.97 6.54 -21.23
C GLY A 178 -15.47 6.43 -21.46
N VAL A 179 -15.84 5.27 -21.94
CA VAL A 179 -17.23 4.88 -22.18
C VAL A 179 -17.55 3.57 -21.49
N GLY A 180 -18.78 3.45 -21.00
CA GLY A 180 -19.25 2.24 -20.35
C GLY A 180 -19.75 2.46 -18.93
N ASN A 181 -19.98 1.37 -18.24
CA ASN A 181 -20.53 1.33 -16.88
C ASN A 181 -19.61 0.56 -15.93
N ARG A 182 -20.04 0.32 -14.68
CA ARG A 182 -19.23 -0.41 -13.70
C ARG A 182 -18.86 -1.85 -14.09
N ARG A 183 -19.62 -2.49 -15.00
CA ARG A 183 -19.38 -3.87 -15.44
C ARG A 183 -18.47 -3.93 -16.67
N SER A 184 -18.73 -3.05 -17.63
CA SER A 184 -17.97 -3.01 -18.89
C SER A 184 -17.66 -1.58 -19.25
N TYR A 185 -16.39 -1.27 -19.45
CA TYR A 185 -15.89 0.05 -19.79
C TYR A 185 -14.55 -0.03 -20.51
N VAL A 186 -14.25 1.02 -21.25
CA VAL A 186 -12.93 1.28 -21.84
C VAL A 186 -12.58 2.73 -21.53
N ASP A 187 -11.39 2.95 -20.99
CA ASP A 187 -10.86 4.25 -20.57
C ASP A 187 -9.54 4.53 -21.30
N LEU A 188 -9.41 5.71 -21.89
CA LEU A 188 -8.16 6.27 -22.41
C LEU A 188 -7.64 7.30 -21.42
N THR A 189 -6.38 7.25 -21.07
CA THR A 189 -5.73 8.11 -20.07
C THR A 189 -4.50 8.77 -20.66
N LEU A 190 -4.36 10.08 -20.48
CA LEU A 190 -3.16 10.84 -20.83
C LEU A 190 -2.71 11.62 -19.59
N VAL A 191 -1.42 11.51 -19.24
CA VAL A 191 -0.83 12.21 -18.09
C VAL A 191 0.52 12.79 -18.48
N LYS A 192 0.73 14.06 -18.15
CA LYS A 192 1.97 14.79 -18.29
C LYS A 192 2.48 15.16 -16.90
N VAL A 193 3.76 14.88 -16.63
CA VAL A 193 4.43 15.25 -15.37
C VAL A 193 5.84 15.73 -15.68
N ALA A 194 6.23 16.88 -15.16
CA ALA A 194 7.55 17.45 -15.38
C ALA A 194 8.14 18.08 -14.11
N ASP A 195 9.44 18.01 -13.99
CA ASP A 195 10.21 18.68 -12.97
C ASP A 195 10.56 20.12 -13.41
N ASP A 196 10.42 21.06 -12.48
CA ASP A 196 10.82 22.45 -12.67
C ASP A 196 12.32 22.57 -12.39
N THR A 197 13.11 22.74 -13.43
CA THR A 197 14.59 22.79 -13.38
C THR A 197 15.14 23.96 -12.56
N THR A 198 14.34 25.01 -12.35
CA THR A 198 14.72 26.22 -11.61
C THR A 198 14.29 26.18 -10.15
N SER A 199 13.58 25.15 -9.72
CA SER A 199 12.93 25.06 -8.40
C SER A 199 13.88 24.83 -7.23
N ILE A 200 15.10 24.40 -7.48
CA ILE A 200 16.19 24.24 -6.49
C ILE A 200 17.50 24.76 -7.08
N PRO A 201 18.45 25.27 -6.25
CA PRO A 201 19.77 25.66 -6.71
C PRO A 201 20.47 24.51 -7.42
N LEU A 202 21.45 24.84 -8.27
CA LEU A 202 22.29 23.86 -8.96
C LEU A 202 22.89 22.89 -7.95
N ILE A 203 22.56 21.63 -8.14
CA ILE A 203 23.07 20.52 -7.34
C ILE A 203 24.48 20.20 -7.85
N SER A 204 25.42 19.98 -6.95
CA SER A 204 26.77 19.50 -7.30
C SER A 204 26.67 18.29 -8.25
N ASN A 205 27.56 18.18 -9.23
CA ASN A 205 27.62 17.08 -10.19
C ASN A 205 27.74 15.69 -9.54
N SER A 206 28.09 15.64 -8.27
CA SER A 206 28.12 14.40 -7.47
C SER A 206 26.73 13.88 -7.08
N SER A 207 25.66 14.66 -7.19
CA SER A 207 24.31 14.18 -6.89
C SER A 207 23.70 13.54 -8.13
N ASN A 208 23.24 12.29 -7.98
CA ASN A 208 22.52 11.55 -9.04
C ASN A 208 21.10 12.07 -9.33
N VAL A 209 20.70 13.23 -8.78
CA VAL A 209 19.37 13.80 -8.94
C VAL A 209 19.30 14.63 -10.22
N LYS A 210 18.44 14.22 -11.13
CA LYS A 210 18.25 14.80 -12.46
C LYS A 210 16.80 15.24 -12.65
N PRO A 211 16.53 16.43 -13.21
CA PRO A 211 15.17 16.84 -13.54
C PRO A 211 14.61 15.99 -14.68
N GLN A 212 13.41 15.52 -14.52
CA GLN A 212 12.76 14.54 -15.41
C GLN A 212 11.48 15.12 -16.02
N ASP A 213 11.14 14.63 -17.19
CA ASP A 213 9.90 14.92 -17.88
C ASP A 213 9.26 13.62 -18.41
N ASN A 214 7.96 13.50 -18.28
CA ASN A 214 7.25 12.28 -18.62
C ASN A 214 5.88 12.57 -19.24
N LEU A 215 5.60 11.95 -20.37
CA LEU A 215 4.28 11.88 -20.99
C LEU A 215 3.87 10.41 -21.07
N ALA A 216 2.78 10.04 -20.39
CA ALA A 216 2.27 8.68 -20.38
C ALA A 216 0.87 8.59 -20.92
N LEU A 217 0.65 7.64 -21.84
CA LEU A 217 -0.64 7.30 -22.43
C LEU A 217 -1.03 5.90 -22.00
N GLY A 218 -2.27 5.70 -21.59
CA GLY A 218 -2.77 4.39 -21.16
C GLY A 218 -4.15 4.08 -21.71
N LEU A 219 -4.36 2.83 -22.08
CA LEU A 219 -5.67 2.26 -22.39
C LEU A 219 -5.98 1.19 -21.36
N GLY A 220 -7.13 1.30 -20.71
CA GLY A 220 -7.57 0.32 -19.72
C GLY A 220 -9.03 -0.03 -19.92
N GLY A 221 -9.42 -1.23 -19.54
CA GLY A 221 -10.79 -1.62 -19.69
C GLY A 221 -11.16 -2.89 -18.93
N ARG A 222 -12.46 -3.05 -18.80
CA ARG A 222 -13.10 -4.26 -18.30
C ARG A 222 -14.29 -4.59 -19.19
N ILE A 223 -14.38 -5.83 -19.62
CA ILE A 223 -15.48 -6.35 -20.43
C ILE A 223 -16.08 -7.56 -19.72
N ALA A 224 -17.33 -7.46 -19.35
CA ALA A 224 -18.06 -8.55 -18.71
C ALA A 224 -18.86 -9.35 -19.76
N PHE A 225 -18.54 -10.63 -19.92
CA PHE A 225 -19.28 -11.57 -20.74
C PHE A 225 -20.31 -12.29 -19.86
N GLY A 226 -21.52 -11.79 -19.85
CA GLY A 226 -22.58 -12.25 -18.98
C GLY A 226 -22.27 -11.98 -17.48
N ARG A 227 -22.62 -12.96 -16.63
CA ARG A 227 -22.46 -12.84 -15.15
C ARG A 227 -21.22 -13.53 -14.61
N ARG A 228 -20.52 -14.32 -15.41
CA ARG A 228 -19.48 -15.24 -14.93
C ARG A 228 -18.08 -14.92 -15.44
N VAL A 229 -17.94 -14.35 -16.62
CA VAL A 229 -16.64 -14.10 -17.24
C VAL A 229 -16.37 -12.62 -17.30
N ASN A 230 -15.18 -12.21 -16.89
CA ASN A 230 -14.69 -10.84 -16.99
C ASN A 230 -13.31 -10.86 -17.62
N LEU A 231 -13.13 -10.04 -18.65
CA LEU A 231 -11.83 -9.67 -19.21
C LEU A 231 -11.45 -8.31 -18.64
N GLN A 232 -10.27 -8.16 -18.12
CA GLN A 232 -9.69 -6.87 -17.72
C GLN A 232 -8.33 -6.73 -18.37
N PHE A 233 -8.06 -5.53 -18.89
CA PHE A 233 -6.79 -5.20 -19.49
C PHE A 233 -6.40 -3.77 -19.16
N ASP A 234 -5.09 -3.53 -19.03
CA ASP A 234 -4.46 -2.23 -18.86
C ASP A 234 -3.16 -2.25 -19.64
N VAL A 235 -2.97 -1.33 -20.55
CA VAL A 235 -1.73 -1.13 -21.30
C VAL A 235 -1.33 0.33 -21.24
N ALA A 236 -0.05 0.60 -21.30
CA ALA A 236 0.48 1.95 -21.27
C ALA A 236 1.80 2.08 -22.02
N GLY A 237 1.98 3.25 -22.63
CA GLY A 237 3.26 3.74 -23.14
C GLY A 237 3.69 4.97 -22.37
N SER A 238 4.96 5.08 -22.08
CA SER A 238 5.58 6.18 -21.35
C SER A 238 6.77 6.75 -22.14
N LEU A 239 6.69 8.00 -22.52
CA LEU A 239 7.82 8.79 -23.01
C LEU A 239 8.47 9.46 -21.81
N LEU A 240 9.75 9.19 -21.59
CA LEU A 240 10.49 9.65 -20.41
C LEU A 240 11.80 10.35 -20.83
N ASN A 241 11.96 11.61 -20.50
CA ASN A 241 13.24 12.30 -20.43
C ASN A 241 13.85 12.08 -19.06
N ARG A 242 15.02 11.46 -19.00
CA ARG A 242 15.71 11.18 -17.72
C ARG A 242 16.49 12.38 -17.19
N ASP A 243 16.87 13.31 -18.06
CA ASP A 243 17.59 14.52 -17.71
C ASP A 243 17.26 15.65 -18.69
N LEU A 244 16.50 16.63 -18.23
CA LEU A 244 16.10 17.80 -19.01
C LEU A 244 17.23 18.79 -19.29
N ARG A 245 18.42 18.62 -18.70
CA ARG A 245 19.61 19.46 -18.93
C ARG A 245 20.35 19.05 -20.21
N LEU A 246 20.05 17.87 -20.75
CA LEU A 246 20.62 17.43 -22.03
C LEU A 246 19.97 18.17 -23.20
N PRO A 247 20.65 18.33 -24.36
CA PRO A 247 20.10 18.99 -25.53
C PRO A 247 18.78 18.38 -26.01
N ALA A 248 17.86 19.22 -26.46
CA ALA A 248 16.63 18.77 -27.11
C ALA A 248 16.94 18.17 -28.50
N ILE A 249 16.06 17.29 -28.98
CA ILE A 249 16.15 16.63 -30.29
C ILE A 249 14.96 17.07 -31.15
N ASP A 250 15.19 17.87 -32.15
CA ASP A 250 14.14 18.49 -32.99
C ASP A 250 13.71 17.64 -34.20
N THR A 251 14.37 16.49 -34.44
CA THR A 251 14.28 15.76 -35.72
C THR A 251 13.39 14.51 -35.71
N ILE A 252 12.66 14.22 -34.63
CA ILE A 252 11.88 12.97 -34.55
C ILE A 252 10.46 13.18 -35.12
N SER A 253 10.26 12.84 -36.39
CA SER A 253 8.98 12.99 -37.10
C SER A 253 7.79 12.33 -36.42
N ALA A 254 7.98 11.20 -35.72
CA ALA A 254 6.95 10.47 -35.01
C ALA A 254 6.40 11.23 -33.76
N ILE A 255 7.17 12.16 -33.20
CA ILE A 255 6.79 12.93 -32.02
C ILE A 255 6.18 14.30 -32.37
N LYS A 256 6.36 14.77 -33.61
CA LYS A 256 5.80 16.05 -34.07
C LYS A 256 4.34 16.32 -33.68
N PRO A 257 3.42 15.34 -33.75
CA PRO A 257 2.02 15.59 -33.38
C PRO A 257 1.82 15.92 -31.89
N ILE A 258 2.75 15.53 -31.04
CA ILE A 258 2.70 15.71 -29.58
C ILE A 258 3.83 16.62 -29.06
N GLU A 259 4.57 17.31 -29.91
CA GLU A 259 5.68 18.18 -29.57
C GLU A 259 5.31 19.25 -28.52
N LYS A 260 4.09 19.78 -28.60
CA LYS A 260 3.57 20.74 -27.60
C LYS A 260 3.43 20.12 -26.19
N LEU A 261 3.36 18.81 -26.08
CA LEU A 261 3.21 18.09 -24.81
C LEU A 261 4.54 17.46 -24.34
N PHE A 262 5.43 17.10 -25.26
CA PHE A 262 6.68 16.42 -24.94
C PHE A 262 7.76 16.76 -25.97
N VAL A 263 8.82 17.40 -25.51
CA VAL A 263 10.04 17.67 -26.30
C VAL A 263 11.07 16.61 -25.92
N PRO A 264 11.50 15.74 -26.84
CA PRO A 264 12.50 14.73 -26.53
C PRO A 264 13.87 15.37 -26.31
N HIS A 265 14.55 14.94 -25.26
CA HIS A 265 15.96 15.29 -24.97
C HIS A 265 16.87 14.07 -25.23
N TRP A 266 18.16 14.27 -25.37
CA TRP A 266 19.11 13.17 -25.51
C TRP A 266 18.94 12.14 -24.40
N GLY A 267 18.84 10.85 -24.77
CA GLY A 267 18.58 9.76 -23.83
C GLY A 267 17.12 9.59 -23.41
N PHE A 268 16.16 10.22 -24.11
CA PHE A 268 14.74 9.90 -23.92
C PHE A 268 14.43 8.44 -24.24
N GLN A 269 13.37 7.92 -23.64
CA GLN A 269 12.98 6.53 -23.79
C GLN A 269 11.47 6.42 -24.02
N LEU A 270 11.09 5.53 -24.92
CA LEU A 270 9.72 5.01 -25.03
C LEU A 270 9.66 3.63 -24.39
N LEU A 271 8.88 3.51 -23.33
CA LEU A 271 8.78 2.34 -22.50
C LEU A 271 7.33 1.88 -22.45
N THR A 272 7.10 0.57 -22.42
CA THR A 272 5.75 0.00 -22.42
C THR A 272 5.49 -0.86 -21.20
N ALA A 273 4.25 -0.91 -20.77
CA ALA A 273 3.77 -1.81 -19.73
C ALA A 273 2.35 -2.27 -20.03
N GLY A 274 2.05 -3.51 -19.70
CA GLY A 274 0.72 -4.05 -19.92
C GLY A 274 0.40 -5.23 -19.03
N GLN A 275 -0.89 -5.40 -18.76
CA GLN A 275 -1.45 -6.58 -18.13
C GLN A 275 -2.82 -6.89 -18.73
N ALA A 276 -3.14 -8.17 -18.79
CA ALA A 276 -4.47 -8.65 -19.15
C ALA A 276 -4.83 -9.84 -18.26
N SER A 277 -6.09 -9.93 -17.89
CA SER A 277 -6.59 -11.07 -17.12
C SER A 277 -7.99 -11.46 -17.56
N ILE A 278 -8.23 -12.77 -17.63
CA ILE A 278 -9.54 -13.34 -17.80
C ILE A 278 -9.94 -14.07 -16.52
N GLN A 279 -11.10 -13.76 -16.01
CA GLN A 279 -11.62 -14.31 -14.77
C GLN A 279 -12.97 -14.99 -15.01
N TYR A 280 -13.06 -16.25 -14.63
CA TYR A 280 -14.32 -16.97 -14.53
C TYR A 280 -14.73 -17.08 -13.05
N SER A 281 -15.97 -16.75 -12.73
CA SER A 281 -16.50 -16.80 -11.37
C SER A 281 -17.85 -17.52 -11.32
N HIS A 282 -17.90 -18.61 -10.57
CA HIS A 282 -19.11 -19.37 -10.25
C HIS A 282 -19.22 -19.53 -8.73
N LYS A 283 -20.39 -19.95 -8.25
CA LYS A 283 -20.62 -20.13 -6.80
C LYS A 283 -19.59 -21.05 -6.12
N ARG A 284 -19.17 -22.11 -6.82
CA ARG A 284 -18.23 -23.11 -6.29
C ARG A 284 -16.82 -22.99 -6.82
N ILE A 285 -16.66 -22.48 -8.04
CA ILE A 285 -15.37 -22.47 -8.75
C ILE A 285 -15.08 -21.06 -9.25
N GLY A 286 -13.88 -20.58 -9.02
CA GLY A 286 -13.32 -19.39 -9.62
C GLY A 286 -11.99 -19.73 -10.29
N MET A 287 -11.70 -19.11 -11.41
CA MET A 287 -10.42 -19.24 -12.12
C MET A 287 -10.05 -17.87 -12.67
N LYS A 288 -8.77 -17.48 -12.55
CA LYS A 288 -8.23 -16.28 -13.17
C LYS A 288 -6.91 -16.64 -13.82
N VAL A 289 -6.74 -16.24 -15.06
CA VAL A 289 -5.45 -16.25 -15.77
C VAL A 289 -5.04 -14.81 -15.98
N GLN A 290 -3.81 -14.48 -15.65
CA GLN A 290 -3.27 -13.15 -15.82
C GLN A 290 -1.91 -13.22 -16.53
N VAL A 291 -1.74 -12.35 -17.51
CA VAL A 291 -0.47 -12.09 -18.19
C VAL A 291 -0.07 -10.65 -17.88
N ARG A 292 1.18 -10.42 -17.56
CA ARG A 292 1.73 -9.09 -17.28
C ARG A 292 3.11 -8.98 -17.89
N ARG A 293 3.39 -7.83 -18.53
CA ARG A 293 4.69 -7.47 -19.07
C ARG A 293 4.97 -6.01 -18.78
N ILE A 294 6.15 -5.73 -18.24
CA ILE A 294 6.64 -4.39 -17.97
C ILE A 294 8.06 -4.30 -18.48
N ASP A 295 8.31 -3.40 -19.41
CA ASP A 295 9.63 -3.20 -20.01
C ASP A 295 10.68 -2.81 -18.96
N PRO A 296 11.98 -3.09 -19.25
CA PRO A 296 13.08 -2.58 -18.43
C PRO A 296 12.96 -1.07 -18.23
N ASP A 297 13.21 -0.62 -17.01
CA ASP A 297 13.20 0.80 -16.64
C ASP A 297 11.86 1.55 -16.86
N TYR A 298 10.76 0.83 -17.14
CA TYR A 298 9.44 1.45 -17.27
C TYR A 298 9.14 2.33 -16.06
N ARG A 299 8.77 3.58 -16.32
CA ARG A 299 8.45 4.54 -15.28
C ARG A 299 7.40 5.53 -15.74
N SER A 300 6.41 5.77 -14.91
CA SER A 300 5.55 6.94 -14.95
C SER A 300 5.79 7.77 -13.70
N LEU A 301 6.02 9.08 -13.85
CA LEU A 301 6.26 9.98 -12.73
C LEU A 301 4.99 10.26 -11.90
N ALA A 302 3.82 9.80 -12.36
CA ALA A 302 2.53 9.87 -11.66
C ALA A 302 2.09 8.54 -11.04
N ALA A 303 2.90 7.47 -11.14
CA ALA A 303 2.60 6.18 -10.55
C ALA A 303 3.65 5.78 -9.52
N TYR A 304 3.25 4.95 -8.53
CA TYR A 304 4.23 4.35 -7.63
C TYR A 304 5.22 3.49 -8.40
N TYR A 305 6.42 3.36 -7.81
CA TYR A 305 7.43 2.44 -8.32
C TYR A 305 6.83 1.04 -8.49
N GLN A 306 7.03 0.46 -9.65
CA GLN A 306 6.66 -0.90 -9.99
C GLN A 306 7.93 -1.69 -10.32
N GLN A 307 7.92 -2.98 -10.04
CA GLN A 307 8.97 -3.86 -10.53
C GLN A 307 8.94 -3.86 -12.06
N THR A 308 10.04 -3.47 -12.67
CA THR A 308 10.23 -3.38 -14.13
C THR A 308 11.04 -4.57 -14.64
N ASP A 309 11.19 -4.65 -15.96
CA ASP A 309 11.90 -5.74 -16.62
C ASP A 309 11.34 -7.08 -16.20
N MET A 310 10.03 -7.27 -16.39
CA MET A 310 9.36 -8.51 -16.00
C MET A 310 8.26 -8.92 -16.97
N GLN A 311 8.20 -10.20 -17.23
CA GLN A 311 7.04 -10.85 -17.83
C GLN A 311 6.58 -11.98 -16.92
N SER A 312 5.27 -12.07 -16.67
CA SER A 312 4.70 -13.13 -15.85
C SER A 312 3.39 -13.66 -16.43
N VAL A 313 3.16 -14.94 -16.21
CA VAL A 313 1.89 -15.62 -16.45
C VAL A 313 1.50 -16.32 -15.17
N THR A 314 0.28 -16.07 -14.67
CA THR A 314 -0.24 -16.67 -13.45
C THR A 314 -1.62 -17.27 -13.68
N PHE A 315 -1.88 -18.41 -13.04
CA PHE A 315 -3.18 -19.08 -12.96
C PHE A 315 -3.60 -19.15 -11.50
N GLU A 316 -4.79 -18.64 -11.20
CA GLU A 316 -5.32 -18.51 -9.83
C GLU A 316 -6.66 -19.25 -9.71
N PRO A 317 -6.66 -20.54 -9.33
CA PRO A 317 -7.87 -21.30 -9.06
C PRO A 317 -8.42 -21.00 -7.66
N THR A 318 -9.74 -21.05 -7.52
CA THR A 318 -10.47 -20.99 -6.25
C THR A 318 -11.60 -22.00 -6.25
N LEU A 319 -11.68 -22.81 -5.19
CA LEU A 319 -12.72 -23.82 -5.02
C LEU A 319 -13.41 -23.63 -3.65
N ARG A 320 -14.73 -23.68 -3.64
CA ARG A 320 -15.59 -23.56 -2.45
C ARG A 320 -16.51 -24.76 -2.37
N LEU A 321 -16.34 -25.55 -1.30
CA LEU A 321 -17.07 -26.80 -1.10
C LEU A 321 -17.90 -26.75 0.18
N MET A 322 -18.83 -27.67 0.35
CA MET A 322 -19.64 -27.88 1.56
C MET A 322 -20.27 -26.57 2.08
N LYS A 323 -20.98 -25.83 1.21
CA LYS A 323 -21.59 -24.51 1.58
C LYS A 323 -20.58 -23.51 2.15
N ASN A 324 -19.38 -23.42 1.55
CA ASN A 324 -18.25 -22.58 1.96
C ASN A 324 -17.51 -23.02 3.25
N LYS A 325 -17.80 -24.20 3.80
CA LYS A 325 -17.03 -24.74 4.93
C LYS A 325 -15.60 -25.09 4.55
N ILE A 326 -15.37 -25.47 3.29
CA ILE A 326 -14.03 -25.69 2.74
C ILE A 326 -13.79 -24.70 1.62
N ARG A 327 -12.65 -24.00 1.70
CA ARG A 327 -12.16 -23.10 0.66
C ARG A 327 -10.72 -23.46 0.32
N LEU A 328 -10.49 -23.70 -0.97
CA LEU A 328 -9.16 -23.88 -1.56
C LEU A 328 -8.92 -22.71 -2.50
N SER A 329 -7.77 -22.10 -2.43
CA SER A 329 -7.31 -21.10 -3.38
C SER A 329 -5.81 -21.28 -3.62
N GLY A 330 -5.35 -20.97 -4.81
CA GLY A 330 -3.95 -21.07 -5.16
C GLY A 330 -3.58 -20.10 -6.25
N SER A 331 -2.28 -20.00 -6.48
CA SER A 331 -1.68 -19.28 -7.59
C SER A 331 -0.49 -20.08 -8.07
N ILE A 332 -0.43 -20.34 -9.37
CA ILE A 332 0.72 -20.97 -10.03
C ILE A 332 1.14 -20.06 -11.17
N GLY A 333 2.41 -19.72 -11.23
CA GLY A 333 2.90 -18.81 -12.24
C GLY A 333 4.39 -18.91 -12.51
N ARG A 334 4.77 -18.31 -13.62
CA ARG A 334 6.16 -18.14 -14.01
C ARG A 334 6.42 -16.68 -14.31
N GLN A 335 7.48 -16.15 -13.78
CA GLN A 335 7.97 -14.80 -14.02
C GLN A 335 9.41 -14.86 -14.51
N GLN A 336 9.75 -14.04 -15.49
CA GLN A 336 11.13 -13.87 -15.97
C GLN A 336 11.46 -12.40 -16.14
N ASP A 337 12.73 -12.06 -15.99
CA ASP A 337 13.30 -10.75 -16.29
C ASP A 337 14.16 -10.78 -17.57
N ASN A 338 15.00 -9.73 -17.78
CA ASN A 338 15.90 -9.59 -18.91
C ASN A 338 15.19 -9.67 -20.27
N LEU A 339 14.06 -8.96 -20.39
CA LEU A 339 13.17 -9.03 -21.56
C LEU A 339 13.86 -8.61 -22.86
N TYR A 340 14.85 -7.72 -22.79
CA TYR A 340 15.63 -7.26 -23.93
C TYR A 340 16.96 -8.00 -24.10
N LYS A 341 17.21 -9.04 -23.27
CA LYS A 341 18.44 -9.84 -23.30
C LYS A 341 19.74 -9.01 -23.19
N ARG A 342 19.68 -7.92 -22.42
CA ARG A 342 20.83 -7.00 -22.23
C ARG A 342 21.62 -7.27 -20.96
N LYS A 343 21.10 -8.09 -20.06
CA LYS A 343 21.77 -8.49 -18.82
C LYS A 343 22.62 -9.73 -19.05
N SER A 344 23.65 -9.89 -18.24
CA SER A 344 24.51 -11.07 -18.26
C SER A 344 23.77 -12.37 -17.94
N TYR A 345 22.64 -12.28 -17.26
CA TYR A 345 21.80 -13.42 -16.86
C TYR A 345 20.32 -13.09 -16.96
N THR A 346 19.49 -14.11 -17.08
CA THR A 346 18.03 -14.04 -17.01
C THR A 346 17.56 -14.75 -15.76
N SER A 347 16.81 -14.08 -14.89
CA SER A 347 16.21 -14.70 -13.70
C SER A 347 14.83 -15.23 -14.05
N VAL A 348 14.61 -16.50 -13.80
CA VAL A 348 13.30 -17.15 -13.92
C VAL A 348 12.79 -17.49 -12.52
N ARG A 349 11.59 -17.06 -12.22
CA ARG A 349 10.94 -17.29 -10.93
C ARG A 349 9.70 -18.15 -11.13
N THR A 350 9.61 -19.23 -10.38
CA THR A 350 8.39 -20.01 -10.26
C THR A 350 7.63 -19.53 -9.04
N ILE A 351 6.38 -19.14 -9.22
CA ILE A 351 5.49 -18.67 -8.17
C ILE A 351 4.46 -19.76 -7.94
N GLY A 352 4.44 -20.32 -6.74
CA GLY A 352 3.43 -21.28 -6.33
C GLY A 352 2.89 -20.90 -4.95
N SER A 353 1.58 -20.79 -4.81
CA SER A 353 0.95 -20.63 -3.50
C SER A 353 -0.36 -21.41 -3.42
N GLY A 354 -0.66 -21.89 -2.24
CA GLY A 354 -1.91 -22.57 -1.93
C GLY A 354 -2.42 -22.16 -0.56
N ASN A 355 -3.72 -22.02 -0.43
CA ASN A 355 -4.37 -21.78 0.85
C ASN A 355 -5.56 -22.71 0.96
N PHE A 356 -5.59 -23.47 2.04
CA PHE A 356 -6.70 -24.31 2.46
C PHE A 356 -7.32 -23.72 3.73
N SER A 357 -8.63 -23.53 3.74
CA SER A 357 -9.37 -23.11 4.92
C SER A 357 -10.55 -24.04 5.14
N TRP A 358 -10.68 -24.55 6.37
CA TRP A 358 -11.75 -25.43 6.80
C TRP A 358 -12.42 -24.91 8.05
N SER A 359 -13.70 -24.58 7.94
CA SER A 359 -14.55 -24.06 9.02
C SER A 359 -15.80 -24.92 9.13
N PRO A 360 -15.71 -26.11 9.78
CA PRO A 360 -16.84 -27.05 9.89
C PRO A 360 -17.97 -26.46 10.72
N SER A 361 -17.64 -25.63 11.69
CA SER A 361 -18.58 -24.93 12.59
C SER A 361 -18.17 -23.47 12.76
N LYS A 362 -18.96 -22.68 13.48
CA LYS A 362 -18.64 -21.32 13.89
C LYS A 362 -17.50 -21.26 14.92
N ASP A 363 -17.27 -22.36 15.61
CA ASP A 363 -16.37 -22.44 16.76
C ASP A 363 -14.97 -22.94 16.38
N TYR A 364 -14.79 -23.42 15.15
CA TYR A 364 -13.54 -24.00 14.69
C TYR A 364 -13.15 -23.49 13.31
N ASN A 365 -11.91 -23.04 13.19
CA ASN A 365 -11.29 -22.66 11.92
C ASN A 365 -9.88 -23.26 11.84
N LEU A 366 -9.58 -23.89 10.70
CA LEU A 366 -8.26 -24.38 10.34
C LEU A 366 -7.84 -23.73 9.03
N THR A 367 -6.63 -23.22 8.98
CA THR A 367 -6.00 -22.69 7.77
C THR A 367 -4.65 -23.35 7.55
N ILE A 368 -4.36 -23.74 6.33
CA ILE A 368 -3.05 -24.22 5.91
C ILE A 368 -2.65 -23.40 4.69
N SER A 369 -1.51 -22.78 4.76
CA SER A 369 -0.95 -22.02 3.65
C SER A 369 0.40 -22.60 3.23
N TYR A 370 0.62 -22.59 1.93
CA TYR A 370 1.89 -22.97 1.33
C TYR A 370 2.27 -21.90 0.31
N SER A 371 3.50 -21.49 0.31
CA SER A 371 4.07 -20.68 -0.76
C SER A 371 5.47 -21.17 -1.11
N ASN A 372 5.73 -21.22 -2.41
CA ASN A 372 7.05 -21.49 -2.96
C ASN A 372 7.39 -20.38 -3.94
N TYR A 373 8.56 -19.81 -3.77
CA TYR A 373 9.07 -18.73 -4.59
C TYR A 373 10.51 -19.05 -5.04
N GLY A 374 10.62 -19.75 -6.15
CA GLY A 374 11.91 -20.11 -6.72
C GLY A 374 12.46 -19.03 -7.65
N VAL A 375 13.75 -18.74 -7.56
CA VAL A 375 14.50 -17.88 -8.48
C VAL A 375 15.66 -18.69 -9.07
N ALA A 376 15.72 -18.76 -10.39
CA ALA A 376 16.85 -19.38 -11.10
C ALA A 376 17.36 -18.45 -12.19
N GLN A 377 18.66 -18.22 -12.24
CA GLN A 377 19.29 -17.45 -13.31
C GLN A 377 19.66 -18.36 -14.48
N GLN A 378 19.44 -17.87 -15.68
CA GLN A 378 19.87 -18.51 -16.93
C GLN A 378 20.89 -17.62 -17.64
N ALA A 379 21.78 -18.17 -18.42
CA ALA A 379 22.75 -17.43 -19.22
C ALA A 379 22.06 -16.40 -20.12
N GLY A 380 22.62 -15.20 -20.18
CA GLY A 380 22.18 -14.09 -21.04
C GLY A 380 23.19 -13.81 -22.14
N LEU A 381 23.69 -12.57 -22.22
CA LEU A 381 24.66 -12.13 -23.23
C LEU A 381 26.02 -12.79 -23.09
N LEU A 382 26.44 -13.14 -21.88
CA LEU A 382 27.69 -13.78 -21.57
C LEU A 382 27.43 -15.17 -21.00
N ALA A 383 28.36 -16.09 -21.19
CA ALA A 383 28.34 -17.37 -20.53
C ALA A 383 28.36 -17.14 -19.01
N LEU A 384 27.33 -17.60 -18.32
CA LEU A 384 27.26 -17.51 -16.88
C LEU A 384 28.18 -18.56 -16.27
N ASN A 385 29.12 -18.12 -15.43
CA ASN A 385 29.89 -19.07 -14.64
C ASN A 385 28.97 -19.69 -13.60
N ASP A 386 28.85 -21.00 -13.57
CA ASP A 386 27.96 -21.73 -12.66
C ASP A 386 28.25 -21.44 -11.19
N THR A 387 29.47 -21.06 -10.84
CA THR A 387 29.88 -20.67 -9.49
C THR A 387 29.13 -19.40 -8.99
N PHE A 388 28.82 -18.47 -9.90
CA PHE A 388 28.13 -17.20 -9.56
C PHE A 388 26.63 -17.20 -9.89
N ARG A 389 26.11 -18.34 -10.35
CA ARG A 389 24.71 -18.47 -10.71
C ARG A 389 23.83 -18.47 -9.46
N VAL A 390 22.85 -17.55 -9.39
CA VAL A 390 21.83 -17.57 -8.34
C VAL A 390 20.74 -18.57 -8.70
N ALA A 391 20.55 -19.56 -7.84
CA ALA A 391 19.44 -20.49 -7.90
C ALA A 391 18.92 -20.69 -6.47
N GLN A 392 17.87 -19.99 -6.10
CA GLN A 392 17.32 -19.97 -4.74
C GLN A 392 15.87 -20.38 -4.75
N ASN A 393 15.46 -21.09 -3.72
CA ASN A 393 14.09 -21.48 -3.46
C ASN A 393 13.68 -21.03 -2.05
N ASN A 394 12.65 -20.22 -1.96
CA ASN A 394 12.06 -19.78 -0.70
C ASN A 394 10.71 -20.46 -0.55
N GLN A 395 10.61 -21.34 0.44
CA GLN A 395 9.40 -22.08 0.77
C GLN A 395 8.87 -21.59 2.12
N SER A 396 7.55 -21.46 2.22
CA SER A 396 6.87 -21.17 3.48
C SER A 396 5.64 -22.06 3.61
N ILE A 397 5.52 -22.70 4.79
CA ILE A 397 4.34 -23.47 5.18
C ILE A 397 3.78 -22.82 6.43
N GLY A 398 2.51 -22.45 6.39
CA GLY A 398 1.79 -21.88 7.53
C GLY A 398 0.65 -22.79 7.95
N PHE A 399 0.48 -22.94 9.25
CA PHE A 399 -0.62 -23.63 9.89
C PHE A 399 -1.27 -22.68 10.89
N GLY A 400 -2.57 -22.48 10.78
CA GLY A 400 -3.36 -21.68 11.70
C GLY A 400 -4.58 -22.46 12.19
N GLN A 401 -4.76 -22.50 13.49
CA GLN A 401 -5.92 -23.11 14.12
C GLN A 401 -6.55 -22.14 15.10
N GLN A 402 -7.86 -22.02 15.07
CA GLN A 402 -8.63 -21.23 16.03
C GLN A 402 -9.82 -22.05 16.53
N ILE A 403 -9.97 -22.06 17.85
CA ILE A 403 -11.10 -22.66 18.56
C ILE A 403 -11.75 -21.56 19.38
N SER A 404 -13.05 -21.36 19.25
CA SER A 404 -13.81 -20.38 20.03
C SER A 404 -15.03 -21.05 20.60
N ARG A 405 -15.17 -21.05 21.92
CA ARG A 405 -16.33 -21.61 22.61
C ARG A 405 -17.00 -20.53 23.44
N THR A 406 -18.23 -20.24 23.12
CA THR A 406 -19.05 -19.26 23.84
C THR A 406 -20.20 -19.96 24.55
N ASN A 407 -20.31 -19.70 25.84
CA ASN A 407 -21.46 -20.07 26.66
C ASN A 407 -22.01 -18.84 27.39
N LYS A 408 -23.10 -18.99 28.15
CA LYS A 408 -23.74 -17.88 28.88
C LYS A 408 -22.83 -17.17 29.89
N ARG A 409 -21.72 -17.79 30.31
CA ARG A 409 -20.84 -17.26 31.38
C ARG A 409 -19.49 -16.81 30.85
N ARG A 410 -18.96 -17.45 29.79
CA ARG A 410 -17.58 -17.23 29.31
C ARG A 410 -17.49 -17.42 27.80
N THR A 411 -16.61 -16.66 27.18
CA THR A 411 -16.09 -16.92 25.83
C THR A 411 -14.62 -17.27 25.98
N PHE A 412 -14.25 -18.47 25.54
CA PHE A 412 -12.87 -18.91 25.45
C PHE A 412 -12.45 -18.99 24.00
N THR A 413 -11.36 -18.35 23.65
CA THR A 413 -10.74 -18.42 22.32
C THR A 413 -9.30 -18.88 22.47
N PHE A 414 -8.95 -19.91 21.73
CA PHE A 414 -7.56 -20.36 21.59
C PHE A 414 -7.16 -20.26 20.14
N SER A 415 -5.99 -19.71 19.87
CA SER A 415 -5.40 -19.68 18.53
C SER A 415 -3.96 -20.16 18.57
N MET A 416 -3.61 -20.96 17.59
CA MET A 416 -2.26 -21.44 17.34
C MET A 416 -1.90 -21.10 15.89
N ASN A 417 -0.77 -20.44 15.71
CA ASN A 417 -0.20 -20.16 14.38
C ASN A 417 1.24 -20.68 14.37
N ALA A 418 1.53 -21.58 13.45
CA ALA A 418 2.86 -22.08 13.21
C ALA A 418 3.27 -21.77 11.78
N THR A 419 4.48 -21.29 11.58
CA THR A 419 5.04 -21.02 10.25
C THR A 419 6.43 -21.59 10.18
N PHE A 420 6.69 -22.33 9.12
CA PHE A 420 8.03 -22.76 8.74
C PHE A 420 8.40 -22.05 7.44
N GLN A 421 9.56 -21.44 7.41
CA GLN A 421 10.12 -20.82 6.21
C GLN A 421 11.54 -21.35 5.99
N GLN A 422 11.83 -21.69 4.76
CA GLN A 422 13.16 -22.14 4.35
C GLN A 422 13.59 -21.40 3.11
N LEU A 423 14.75 -20.75 3.20
CA LEU A 423 15.50 -20.28 2.05
C LEU A 423 16.59 -21.32 1.75
N GLN A 424 16.64 -21.82 0.53
CA GLN A 424 17.57 -22.84 0.11
C GLN A 424 18.33 -22.34 -1.13
N ASP A 425 19.65 -22.41 -1.12
CA ASP A 425 20.48 -22.22 -2.29
C ASP A 425 20.56 -23.53 -3.07
N LEU A 426 20.14 -23.50 -4.32
CA LEU A 426 20.12 -24.64 -5.22
C LEU A 426 21.35 -24.63 -6.18
N ASN A 427 22.29 -23.69 -6.01
CA ASN A 427 23.51 -23.68 -6.81
C ASN A 427 24.52 -24.70 -6.27
N PRO A 428 24.77 -25.81 -6.99
CA PRO A 428 25.66 -26.85 -6.51
C PRO A 428 27.15 -26.42 -6.48
N TYR A 429 27.49 -25.31 -7.15
CA TYR A 429 28.85 -24.78 -7.25
C TYR A 429 29.08 -23.54 -6.41
N GLY A 430 28.06 -23.10 -5.66
CA GLY A 430 28.14 -21.94 -4.77
C GLY A 430 29.10 -22.21 -3.63
N THR A 431 30.23 -21.53 -3.61
CA THR A 431 31.22 -21.60 -2.52
C THR A 431 30.70 -20.99 -1.22
N TYR A 432 29.59 -20.25 -1.31
CA TYR A 432 28.95 -19.57 -0.19
C TYR A 432 27.55 -20.14 0.01
N ALA A 433 27.44 -21.24 0.71
CA ALA A 433 26.19 -21.74 1.29
C ALA A 433 25.56 -20.72 2.30
N SER A 434 26.02 -19.49 2.28
CA SER A 434 25.59 -18.38 3.15
C SER A 434 24.12 -17.96 2.96
N GLY A 435 23.44 -18.49 1.95
CA GLY A 435 22.03 -18.20 1.67
C GLY A 435 21.02 -19.16 2.30
N GLU A 436 21.46 -20.26 2.94
CA GLU A 436 20.50 -21.17 3.58
C GLU A 436 20.05 -20.63 4.93
N ASN A 437 18.73 -20.49 5.07
CA ASN A 437 18.11 -20.06 6.32
C ASN A 437 16.81 -20.84 6.56
N LYS A 438 16.61 -21.32 7.79
CA LYS A 438 15.38 -21.97 8.23
C LYS A 438 14.82 -21.21 9.42
N VAL A 439 13.59 -20.79 9.31
CA VAL A 439 12.86 -20.08 10.37
C VAL A 439 11.64 -20.87 10.78
N TRP A 440 11.54 -21.15 12.08
CA TRP A 440 10.35 -21.66 12.73
C TRP A 440 9.73 -20.57 13.58
N PHE A 441 8.46 -20.36 13.42
CA PHE A 441 7.70 -19.43 14.23
C PHE A 441 6.46 -20.12 14.76
N LEU A 442 6.24 -20.06 16.08
CA LEU A 442 5.04 -20.56 16.74
C LEU A 442 4.47 -19.46 17.64
N ASN A 443 3.22 -19.12 17.40
CA ASN A 443 2.46 -18.22 18.24
C ASN A 443 1.25 -18.97 18.83
N LEU A 444 1.16 -18.97 20.14
CA LEU A 444 0.04 -19.52 20.91
C LEU A 444 -0.65 -18.37 21.63
N ASN A 445 -1.97 -18.28 21.53
CA ASN A 445 -2.77 -17.30 22.23
C ASN A 445 -4.02 -17.92 22.81
N GLY A 446 -4.26 -17.69 24.08
CA GLY A 446 -5.48 -18.01 24.78
C GLY A 446 -6.14 -16.75 25.33
N ASN A 447 -7.44 -16.59 25.12
CA ASN A 447 -8.22 -15.50 25.69
C ASN A 447 -9.48 -16.05 26.36
N ASN A 448 -9.75 -15.61 27.58
CA ASN A 448 -10.93 -15.98 28.35
C ASN A 448 -11.67 -14.71 28.78
N ILE A 449 -12.86 -14.52 28.24
CA ILE A 449 -13.74 -13.38 28.55
C ILE A 449 -14.85 -13.85 29.47
N ARG A 450 -14.95 -13.29 30.66
CA ARG A 450 -16.04 -13.52 31.59
C ARG A 450 -17.21 -12.58 31.24
N MET A 451 -18.35 -13.15 30.83
CA MET A 451 -19.49 -12.39 30.32
C MET A 451 -20.19 -11.50 31.35
N LYS A 452 -20.07 -11.81 32.66
CA LYS A 452 -20.73 -11.07 33.74
C LYS A 452 -20.24 -9.62 33.84
N ASP A 453 -18.95 -9.39 33.67
CA ASP A 453 -18.26 -8.11 33.86
C ASP A 453 -17.29 -7.79 32.73
N ASN A 454 -17.35 -8.53 31.64
CA ASN A 454 -16.50 -8.39 30.46
C ASN A 454 -15.00 -8.40 30.77
N LEU A 455 -14.61 -9.06 31.88
CA LEU A 455 -13.20 -9.25 32.21
C LEU A 455 -12.58 -10.22 31.21
N SER A 456 -11.57 -9.75 30.48
CA SER A 456 -10.75 -10.53 29.56
C SER A 456 -9.36 -10.78 30.17
N ILE A 457 -8.96 -12.04 30.20
CA ILE A 457 -7.60 -12.46 30.57
C ILE A 457 -7.02 -13.19 29.37
N GLN A 458 -5.87 -12.72 28.91
CA GLN A 458 -5.17 -13.33 27.78
C GLN A 458 -3.78 -13.80 28.20
N GLY A 459 -3.37 -14.92 27.64
CA GLY A 459 -2.03 -15.47 27.77
C GLY A 459 -1.53 -15.89 26.40
N GLY A 460 -0.26 -15.69 26.14
CA GLY A 460 0.34 -16.05 24.86
C GLY A 460 1.80 -16.45 25.02
N MET A 461 2.29 -17.14 24.00
CA MET A 461 3.68 -17.54 23.86
C MET A 461 4.11 -17.38 22.41
N ASN A 462 5.17 -16.63 22.19
CA ASN A 462 5.84 -16.51 20.90
C ASN A 462 7.16 -17.28 20.97
N ILE A 463 7.38 -18.18 20.02
CA ILE A 463 8.63 -18.92 19.88
C ILE A 463 9.09 -18.70 18.45
N SER A 464 10.32 -18.21 18.28
CA SER A 464 10.94 -18.06 16.97
C SER A 464 12.33 -18.66 17.02
N GLN A 465 12.61 -19.60 16.13
CA GLN A 465 13.93 -20.17 15.93
C GLN A 465 14.38 -19.88 14.51
N ASN A 466 15.54 -19.26 14.39
CA ASN A 466 16.20 -18.96 13.14
C ASN A 466 17.51 -19.73 13.09
N GLN A 467 17.68 -20.56 12.06
CA GLN A 467 18.90 -21.34 11.81
C GLN A 467 19.55 -20.85 10.52
N PHE A 468 20.77 -20.43 10.63
CA PHE A 468 21.62 -20.03 9.51
C PHE A 468 22.95 -20.76 9.60
N LEU A 469 23.76 -20.74 8.56
CA LEU A 469 24.99 -21.52 8.43
C LEU A 469 25.95 -21.34 9.63
N THR A 470 26.05 -20.11 10.15
CA THR A 470 26.98 -19.73 11.24
C THR A 470 26.40 -19.91 12.64
N GLY A 471 25.15 -20.41 12.78
CA GLY A 471 24.56 -20.60 14.10
C GLY A 471 23.05 -20.61 14.12
N SER A 472 22.49 -20.52 15.32
CA SER A 472 21.06 -20.47 15.53
C SER A 472 20.70 -19.35 16.50
N TYR A 473 19.54 -18.76 16.30
CA TYR A 473 18.94 -17.78 17.19
C TYR A 473 17.56 -18.26 17.62
N LEU A 474 17.33 -18.37 18.93
CA LEU A 474 16.06 -18.72 19.53
C LEU A 474 15.50 -17.53 20.29
N LEU A 475 14.26 -17.17 20.05
CA LEU A 475 13.52 -16.17 20.82
C LEU A 475 12.33 -16.84 21.51
N LEU A 476 12.21 -16.62 22.82
CA LEU A 476 11.09 -17.06 23.65
C LEU A 476 10.37 -15.82 24.20
N GLY A 477 9.06 -15.71 23.96
CA GLY A 477 8.30 -14.51 24.28
C GLY A 477 6.95 -14.78 24.95
N PRO A 478 6.88 -15.06 26.27
CA PRO A 478 5.61 -15.10 26.97
C PRO A 478 4.95 -13.71 27.04
N THR A 479 3.64 -13.70 26.96
CA THR A 479 2.80 -12.49 27.04
C THR A 479 1.61 -12.77 27.92
N VAL A 480 1.29 -11.85 28.83
CA VAL A 480 0.08 -11.89 29.66
C VAL A 480 -0.63 -10.55 29.58
N GLY A 481 -1.93 -10.58 29.48
CA GLY A 481 -2.73 -9.37 29.40
C GLY A 481 -4.06 -9.50 30.15
N ILE A 482 -4.54 -8.36 30.59
CA ILE A 482 -5.84 -8.23 31.23
C ILE A 482 -6.54 -7.00 30.66
N SER A 483 -7.84 -7.11 30.43
CA SER A 483 -8.67 -5.95 30.11
C SER A 483 -10.04 -6.05 30.77
N LYS A 484 -10.55 -4.91 31.20
CA LYS A 484 -11.84 -4.82 31.87
C LYS A 484 -12.50 -3.47 31.59
N PRO A 485 -13.80 -3.42 31.28
CA PRO A 485 -14.58 -2.19 31.34
C PRO A 485 -14.82 -1.81 32.80
N LEU A 486 -14.63 -0.54 33.11
CA LEU A 486 -14.82 0.10 34.41
C LEU A 486 -15.83 1.23 34.27
N ILE A 487 -16.30 1.78 35.40
CA ILE A 487 -17.20 2.95 35.45
C ILE A 487 -18.41 2.77 34.51
N LYS A 488 -19.21 1.71 34.75
CA LYS A 488 -20.43 1.41 33.96
C LYS A 488 -20.14 1.39 32.45
N ASP A 489 -19.10 0.66 32.04
CA ASP A 489 -18.62 0.48 30.65
C ASP A 489 -18.08 1.77 29.97
N LYS A 490 -17.95 2.88 30.68
CA LYS A 490 -17.41 4.11 30.11
C LYS A 490 -15.89 4.15 30.04
N LEU A 491 -15.19 3.42 30.93
CA LEU A 491 -13.74 3.34 30.96
C LEU A 491 -13.31 1.92 30.59
N GLN A 492 -12.62 1.78 29.49
CA GLN A 492 -11.92 0.53 29.12
C GLN A 492 -10.48 0.61 29.59
N ALA A 493 -10.09 -0.24 30.52
CA ALA A 493 -8.71 -0.38 30.98
C ALA A 493 -8.12 -1.68 30.47
N ALA A 494 -6.93 -1.63 29.90
CA ALA A 494 -6.18 -2.82 29.48
C ALA A 494 -4.71 -2.68 29.85
N GLY A 495 -4.10 -3.81 30.18
CA GLY A 495 -2.66 -3.91 30.46
C GLY A 495 -2.11 -5.19 29.83
N THR A 496 -0.93 -5.12 29.26
CA THR A 496 -0.21 -6.26 28.68
C THR A 496 1.25 -6.18 29.06
N LEU A 497 1.79 -7.30 29.50
CA LEU A 497 3.20 -7.49 29.77
C LEU A 497 3.74 -8.57 28.84
N SER A 498 4.78 -8.27 28.10
CA SER A 498 5.52 -9.24 27.29
C SER A 498 7.00 -9.25 27.69
N TYR A 499 7.57 -10.43 27.72
CA TYR A 499 8.98 -10.63 27.96
C TYR A 499 9.55 -11.51 26.85
N ASN A 500 10.55 -11.02 26.15
CA ASN A 500 11.21 -11.76 25.08
C ASN A 500 12.66 -12.00 25.46
N LYS A 501 13.11 -13.25 25.44
CA LYS A 501 14.49 -13.63 25.70
C LYS A 501 15.10 -14.30 24.48
N GLY A 502 16.24 -13.77 24.04
CA GLY A 502 17.00 -14.29 22.93
C GLY A 502 18.15 -15.18 23.38
N PHE A 503 18.43 -16.20 22.57
CA PHE A 503 19.58 -17.10 22.73
C PHE A 503 20.26 -17.26 21.37
N GLN A 504 21.58 -17.07 21.34
CA GLN A 504 22.39 -17.31 20.16
C GLN A 504 23.33 -18.48 20.43
N ALA A 505 23.23 -19.53 19.67
CA ALA A 505 23.98 -20.77 19.88
C ALA A 505 23.88 -21.30 21.34
N GLY A 506 22.71 -21.16 21.95
CA GLY A 506 22.46 -21.56 23.34
C GLY A 506 22.86 -20.55 24.43
N ILE A 507 23.59 -19.50 24.08
CA ILE A 507 24.01 -18.44 24.99
C ILE A 507 23.00 -17.29 24.99
N SER A 508 22.68 -16.73 26.15
CA SER A 508 21.77 -15.58 26.25
C SER A 508 22.30 -14.39 25.45
N SER A 509 21.50 -13.89 24.47
CA SER A 509 21.83 -12.74 23.62
C SER A 509 21.13 -11.45 24.05
N GLY A 510 20.39 -11.50 25.15
CA GLY A 510 19.67 -10.36 25.69
C GLY A 510 18.18 -10.64 25.93
N SER A 511 17.51 -9.64 26.47
CA SER A 511 16.07 -9.71 26.72
C SER A 511 15.41 -8.36 26.50
N THR A 512 14.13 -8.40 26.14
CA THR A 512 13.29 -7.22 26.02
C THR A 512 12.01 -7.42 26.81
N MET A 513 11.72 -6.51 27.72
CA MET A 513 10.48 -6.47 28.47
C MET A 513 9.66 -5.28 28.00
N ASN A 514 8.40 -5.50 27.67
CA ASN A 514 7.50 -4.44 27.24
C ASN A 514 6.22 -4.49 28.08
N PHE A 515 5.97 -3.40 28.79
CA PHE A 515 4.72 -3.16 29.49
C PHE A 515 3.91 -2.11 28.72
N TYR A 516 2.72 -2.48 28.33
CA TYR A 516 1.79 -1.58 27.66
C TYR A 516 0.48 -1.51 28.45
N SER A 517 0.00 -0.30 28.72
CA SER A 517 -1.33 -0.10 29.29
C SER A 517 -2.10 0.96 28.52
N SER A 518 -3.40 0.80 28.46
CA SER A 518 -4.30 1.74 27.78
C SER A 518 -5.57 1.96 28.57
N PHE A 519 -6.00 3.20 28.63
CA PHE A 519 -7.22 3.66 29.26
C PHE A 519 -8.01 4.46 28.24
N ASN A 520 -9.19 3.96 27.87
CA ASN A 520 -10.08 4.62 26.93
C ASN A 520 -11.35 5.03 27.69
N TYR A 521 -11.53 6.33 27.90
CA TYR A 521 -12.66 6.87 28.63
C TYR A 521 -13.66 7.54 27.70
N GLN A 522 -14.82 6.94 27.57
CA GLN A 522 -15.94 7.46 26.78
C GLN A 522 -16.84 8.34 27.66
N VAL A 523 -16.61 9.65 27.61
CA VAL A 523 -17.41 10.64 28.35
C VAL A 523 -18.85 10.64 27.85
N SER A 524 -19.01 10.64 26.52
CA SER A 524 -20.29 10.58 25.83
C SER A 524 -20.15 9.82 24.52
N LYS A 525 -21.22 9.67 23.76
CA LYS A 525 -21.16 9.06 22.42
C LYS A 525 -20.26 9.84 21.43
N THR A 526 -19.98 11.10 21.73
CA THR A 526 -19.22 12.01 20.87
C THR A 526 -17.83 12.31 21.39
N HIS A 527 -17.54 12.09 22.68
CA HIS A 527 -16.30 12.49 23.32
C HIS A 527 -15.60 11.30 23.95
N GLN A 528 -14.37 11.03 23.54
CA GLN A 528 -13.55 9.96 24.06
C GLN A 528 -12.14 10.48 24.35
N PHE A 529 -11.61 10.12 25.52
CA PHE A 529 -10.21 10.33 25.89
C PHE A 529 -9.50 8.99 25.88
N ASN A 530 -8.27 8.99 25.43
CA ASN A 530 -7.38 7.84 25.51
C ASN A 530 -6.07 8.25 26.20
N LEU A 531 -5.55 7.35 27.00
CA LEU A 531 -4.25 7.48 27.65
C LEU A 531 -3.53 6.15 27.51
N THR A 532 -2.32 6.18 26.97
CA THR A 532 -1.50 4.97 26.84
C THR A 532 -0.14 5.18 27.48
N PHE A 533 0.34 4.15 28.14
CA PHE A 533 1.69 4.06 28.68
C PHE A 533 2.38 2.88 28.02
N ASN A 534 3.58 3.10 27.54
CA ASN A 534 4.43 2.05 27.01
C ASN A 534 5.82 2.17 27.64
N ILE A 535 6.27 1.12 28.30
CA ILE A 535 7.61 1.02 28.89
C ILE A 535 8.30 -0.16 28.21
N LEU A 536 9.36 0.13 27.49
CA LEU A 536 10.19 -0.85 26.81
C LEU A 536 11.57 -0.84 27.48
N HIS A 537 11.93 -1.95 28.13
CA HIS A 537 13.28 -2.18 28.65
C HIS A 537 13.99 -3.21 27.78
N ASN A 538 15.13 -2.84 27.25
CA ASN A 538 15.99 -3.72 26.47
C ASN A 538 17.32 -3.91 27.17
N SER A 539 17.70 -5.16 27.39
CA SER A 539 18.99 -5.54 27.93
C SER A 539 19.73 -6.41 26.93
N THR A 540 20.85 -5.95 26.45
CA THR A 540 21.67 -6.68 25.48
C THR A 540 23.13 -6.69 25.96
N PRO A 541 23.81 -7.82 25.86
CA PRO A 541 25.23 -7.91 26.21
C PRO A 541 26.16 -7.30 25.15
N PHE A 542 25.65 -6.88 24.01
CA PHE A 542 26.46 -6.33 22.90
C PHE A 542 26.72 -4.83 23.09
N ILE A 543 28.00 -4.44 23.02
CA ILE A 543 28.55 -3.12 23.36
C ILE A 543 27.90 -1.97 22.54
N ASN A 544 27.46 -2.22 21.31
CA ASN A 544 26.95 -1.17 20.42
C ASN A 544 25.44 -0.88 20.53
N THR A 545 24.68 -1.67 21.27
CA THR A 545 23.23 -1.49 21.39
C THR A 545 22.77 -1.19 22.80
N GLY A 546 23.65 -1.28 23.81
CA GLY A 546 23.47 -0.89 25.18
C GLY A 546 22.19 -1.36 25.88
N THR A 547 22.16 -1.25 27.18
CA THR A 547 20.93 -1.42 27.96
C THR A 547 20.19 -0.09 27.98
N PHE A 548 18.90 -0.10 27.58
CA PHE A 548 18.10 1.12 27.59
C PHE A 548 16.66 0.87 28.02
N THR A 549 16.03 1.95 28.48
CA THR A 549 14.59 1.98 28.78
C THR A 549 13.95 3.13 28.04
N GLU A 550 12.92 2.85 27.27
CA GLU A 550 12.07 3.86 26.62
C GLU A 550 10.73 3.94 27.34
N ILE A 551 10.30 5.15 27.66
CA ILE A 551 8.99 5.43 28.23
C ILE A 551 8.23 6.35 27.28
N ARG A 552 7.04 5.93 26.88
CA ARG A 552 6.14 6.73 26.05
C ARG A 552 4.80 6.88 26.73
N ILE A 553 4.37 8.10 26.86
CA ILE A 553 3.04 8.42 27.36
C ILE A 553 2.32 9.14 26.24
N LEU A 554 1.13 8.67 25.88
CA LEU A 554 0.30 9.31 24.86
C LEU A 554 -1.06 9.64 25.46
N ALA A 555 -1.39 10.90 25.46
CA ALA A 555 -2.74 11.37 25.74
C ALA A 555 -3.42 11.78 24.44
N GLY A 556 -4.66 11.35 24.25
CA GLY A 556 -5.42 11.66 23.06
C GLY A 556 -6.88 12.00 23.37
N TYR A 557 -7.45 12.80 22.50
CA TYR A 557 -8.85 13.15 22.52
C TYR A 557 -9.45 12.90 21.16
N ILE A 558 -10.57 12.16 21.13
CA ILE A 558 -11.32 11.83 19.93
C ILE A 558 -12.70 12.47 20.03
N LEU A 559 -13.01 13.31 19.06
CA LEU A 559 -14.33 13.87 18.85
C LEU A 559 -14.99 13.13 17.70
N VAL A 560 -16.11 12.44 17.98
CA VAL A 560 -16.91 11.74 16.98
C VAL A 560 -18.14 12.58 16.67
N PHE A 561 -18.29 12.98 15.43
CA PHE A 561 -19.49 13.67 14.97
C PHE A 561 -20.57 12.62 14.72
N GLN A 562 -21.61 12.59 15.53
CA GLN A 562 -22.77 11.73 15.35
C GLN A 562 -23.88 12.48 14.64
N GLN A 563 -24.37 11.89 13.60
CA GLN A 563 -25.58 12.34 12.93
C GLN A 563 -26.79 12.12 13.85
N LYS A 564 -27.47 13.19 14.24
CA LYS A 564 -28.82 13.14 14.84
C LYS A 564 -29.88 13.22 13.75
#